data_e7f4f0c102d78479e92ac2c6404595b5
#
_entry.id   e7f4f0c102d78479e92ac2c6404595b5
#
_cell.length_a   1.000
_cell.length_b   1.000
_cell.length_c   1.000
_cell.angle_alpha   90.00
_cell.angle_beta   90.00
_cell.angle_gamma   90.00
#
_symmetry.space_group_name_H-M   'P 1'
#
loop_
_entity.id
_entity.type
_entity.pdbx_description
1 polymer ?
#
loop_
_entity_poly.entity_id
_entity_poly.type
_entity_poly.pdbx_seq_one_letter_code
_entity_poly.pdbx_strand_id
1 'polypeptide(L)'
;MYKRVKDDFQLRIVLIYGLCAAILISAFATYRFLSGSIAGGLLDLSLVLAITGMVYYGWRSNRTELTGKFLVVLNVLGTTLSTVLLGGTGLYWVFVAISVNFFLTRSIMFAAVLNGIMLLAVPYFSHGLDTPVMIWTFLSTGSLLTLLSALVSRQNRSQKERLEHLATVDPLTGAFNRRNMEHDLQMAVEEFGRNRTPMALLLFDLDPFKVMNDRHGHDRGEEGLVQFAALV
;
A
#
# COMPACT_ATOMS: atom_id res chain seq x y z
N MET A 1 -7.76 7.99 -15.68
CA MET A 1 -6.66 7.02 -15.47
C MET A 1 -5.48 7.62 -14.72
N TYR A 2 -4.89 8.72 -15.21
CA TYR A 2 -3.81 9.46 -14.52
C TYR A 2 -4.22 10.00 -13.14
N LYS A 3 -5.45 10.51 -12.99
CA LYS A 3 -6.02 11.03 -11.74
C LYS A 3 -6.02 9.96 -10.63
N ARG A 4 -6.42 8.73 -10.94
CA ARG A 4 -6.47 7.61 -9.97
C ARG A 4 -5.09 7.25 -9.38
N VAL A 5 -4.03 7.25 -10.18
CA VAL A 5 -2.66 6.99 -9.70
C VAL A 5 -2.19 8.11 -8.77
N LYS A 6 -2.69 9.34 -8.98
CA LYS A 6 -2.38 10.50 -8.13
C LYS A 6 -3.10 10.40 -6.77
N ASP A 7 -4.31 9.85 -6.74
CA ASP A 7 -5.17 9.85 -5.54
C ASP A 7 -5.00 8.57 -4.69
N ASP A 8 -4.73 7.41 -5.31
CA ASP A 8 -4.49 6.15 -4.56
C ASP A 8 -2.99 5.95 -4.25
N PHE A 9 -2.61 6.34 -3.04
CA PHE A 9 -1.23 6.18 -2.53
C PHE A 9 -0.76 4.73 -2.54
N GLN A 10 -1.62 3.78 -2.21
CA GLN A 10 -1.26 2.36 -2.19
C GLN A 10 -1.03 1.83 -3.61
N LEU A 11 -1.85 2.25 -4.57
CA LEU A 11 -1.65 1.91 -5.98
C LEU A 11 -0.29 2.41 -6.49
N ARG A 12 0.12 3.62 -6.10
CA ARG A 12 1.45 4.15 -6.45
C ARG A 12 2.57 3.27 -5.93
N ILE A 13 2.49 2.84 -4.66
CA ILE A 13 3.50 1.94 -4.08
C ILE A 13 3.55 0.62 -4.84
N VAL A 14 2.40 0.01 -5.13
CA VAL A 14 2.29 -1.24 -5.88
C VAL A 14 2.89 -1.10 -7.28
N LEU A 15 2.63 0.01 -7.98
CA LEU A 15 3.19 0.28 -9.31
C LEU A 15 4.71 0.48 -9.27
N ILE A 16 5.22 1.28 -8.32
CA ILE A 16 6.67 1.51 -8.15
C ILE A 16 7.37 0.21 -7.80
N TYR A 17 6.81 -0.55 -6.85
CA TYR A 17 7.34 -1.86 -6.50
C TYR A 17 7.39 -2.80 -7.71
N GLY A 18 6.30 -2.91 -8.46
CA GLY A 18 6.23 -3.77 -9.64
C GLY A 18 7.25 -3.39 -10.71
N LEU A 19 7.44 -2.09 -10.95
CA LEU A 19 8.44 -1.60 -11.90
C LEU A 19 9.86 -1.93 -11.43
N CYS A 20 10.20 -1.62 -10.19
CA CYS A 20 11.52 -1.91 -9.63
C CYS A 20 11.81 -3.42 -9.62
N ALA A 21 10.83 -4.23 -9.18
CA ALA A 21 10.96 -5.68 -9.15
C ALA A 21 11.13 -6.25 -10.58
N ALA A 22 10.33 -5.79 -11.54
CA ALA A 22 10.44 -6.24 -12.94
C ALA A 22 11.84 -5.94 -13.52
N ILE A 23 12.38 -4.75 -13.31
CA ILE A 23 13.70 -4.37 -13.81
C ILE A 23 14.79 -5.22 -13.14
N LEU A 24 14.81 -5.24 -11.79
CA LEU A 24 15.89 -5.91 -11.06
C LEU A 24 15.86 -7.42 -11.24
N ILE A 25 14.70 -8.05 -11.07
CA ILE A 25 14.59 -9.51 -11.17
C ILE A 25 14.85 -9.98 -12.61
N SER A 26 14.42 -9.22 -13.65
CA SER A 26 14.74 -9.54 -15.04
C SER A 26 16.23 -9.50 -15.34
N ALA A 27 16.97 -8.55 -14.75
CA ALA A 27 18.41 -8.49 -14.88
C ALA A 27 19.08 -9.74 -14.27
N PHE A 28 18.63 -10.17 -13.08
CA PHE A 28 19.11 -11.41 -12.46
C PHE A 28 18.70 -12.66 -13.23
N ALA A 29 17.47 -12.73 -13.76
CA ALA A 29 17.03 -13.81 -14.64
C ALA A 29 17.95 -13.98 -15.84
N THR A 30 18.25 -12.87 -16.52
CA THR A 30 19.16 -12.85 -17.68
C THR A 30 20.56 -13.34 -17.30
N TYR A 31 21.12 -12.81 -16.22
CA TYR A 31 22.43 -13.25 -15.71
C TYR A 31 22.46 -14.74 -15.41
N ARG A 32 21.43 -15.28 -14.75
CA ARG A 32 21.32 -16.70 -14.37
C ARG A 32 21.20 -17.61 -15.60
N PHE A 33 20.43 -17.22 -16.60
CA PHE A 33 20.40 -17.97 -17.86
C PHE A 33 21.76 -17.99 -18.55
N LEU A 34 22.45 -16.86 -18.59
CA LEU A 34 23.81 -16.79 -19.20
C LEU A 34 24.85 -17.56 -18.40
N SER A 35 24.72 -17.66 -17.08
CA SER A 35 25.61 -18.43 -16.21
C SER A 35 25.25 -19.92 -16.11
N GLY A 36 24.23 -20.40 -16.84
CA GLY A 36 23.82 -21.80 -16.86
C GLY A 36 22.90 -22.23 -15.70
N SER A 37 22.51 -21.32 -14.81
CA SER A 37 21.55 -21.60 -13.72
C SER A 37 20.12 -21.53 -14.22
N ILE A 38 19.69 -22.55 -14.97
CA ILE A 38 18.37 -22.57 -15.63
C ILE A 38 17.23 -22.52 -14.61
N ALA A 39 17.31 -23.31 -13.53
CA ALA A 39 16.26 -23.33 -12.49
C ALA A 39 16.08 -21.96 -11.82
N GLY A 40 17.17 -21.28 -11.47
CA GLY A 40 17.13 -19.93 -10.92
C GLY A 40 16.58 -18.89 -11.90
N GLY A 41 16.98 -18.98 -13.18
CA GLY A 41 16.47 -18.10 -14.23
C GLY A 41 14.97 -18.27 -14.46
N LEU A 42 14.47 -19.52 -14.45
CA LEU A 42 13.03 -19.80 -14.58
C LEU A 42 12.23 -19.31 -13.36
N LEU A 43 12.78 -19.46 -12.15
CA LEU A 43 12.17 -18.89 -10.94
C LEU A 43 12.01 -17.37 -11.08
N ASP A 44 13.09 -16.67 -11.42
CA ASP A 44 13.07 -15.22 -11.56
C ASP A 44 12.08 -14.77 -12.65
N LEU A 45 12.08 -15.43 -13.79
CA LEU A 45 11.14 -15.12 -14.88
C LEU A 45 9.69 -15.32 -14.43
N SER A 46 9.40 -16.42 -13.73
CA SER A 46 8.05 -16.69 -13.20
C SER A 46 7.60 -15.62 -12.19
N LEU A 47 8.51 -15.16 -11.32
CA LEU A 47 8.24 -14.09 -10.37
C LEU A 47 7.96 -12.76 -11.08
N VAL A 48 8.74 -12.39 -12.08
CA VAL A 48 8.50 -11.16 -12.88
C VAL A 48 7.12 -11.20 -13.53
N LEU A 49 6.77 -12.33 -14.17
CA LEU A 49 5.46 -12.49 -14.81
C LEU A 49 4.32 -12.43 -13.80
N ALA A 50 4.46 -13.10 -12.65
CA ALA A 50 3.45 -13.08 -11.60
C ALA A 50 3.28 -11.68 -10.97
N ILE A 51 4.38 -10.99 -10.64
CA ILE A 51 4.36 -9.64 -10.08
C ILE A 51 3.71 -8.66 -11.08
N THR A 52 4.17 -8.65 -12.33
CA THR A 52 3.63 -7.75 -13.36
C THR A 52 2.16 -8.02 -13.66
N GLY A 53 1.75 -9.29 -13.71
CA GLY A 53 0.35 -9.70 -13.86
C GLY A 53 -0.53 -9.22 -12.71
N MET A 54 -0.06 -9.37 -11.47
CA MET A 54 -0.78 -8.90 -10.28
C MET A 54 -0.85 -7.37 -10.21
N VAL A 55 0.22 -6.67 -10.55
CA VAL A 55 0.23 -5.20 -10.63
C VAL A 55 -0.75 -4.70 -11.70
N TYR A 56 -0.75 -5.31 -12.88
CA TYR A 56 -1.71 -5.03 -13.94
C TYR A 56 -3.16 -5.29 -13.49
N TYR A 57 -3.41 -6.41 -12.81
CA TYR A 57 -4.72 -6.72 -12.25
C TYR A 57 -5.16 -5.65 -11.25
N GLY A 58 -4.32 -5.26 -10.29
CA GLY A 58 -4.62 -4.22 -9.32
C GLY A 58 -4.91 -2.86 -9.96
N TRP A 59 -4.15 -2.54 -11.00
CA TRP A 59 -4.37 -1.33 -11.77
C TRP A 59 -5.71 -1.34 -12.52
N ARG A 60 -6.12 -2.49 -13.09
CA ARG A 60 -7.36 -2.63 -13.88
C ARG A 60 -8.62 -2.80 -13.02
N SER A 61 -8.54 -3.58 -11.93
CA SER A 61 -9.71 -4.05 -11.17
C SER A 61 -10.13 -3.14 -10.01
N ASN A 62 -9.39 -2.10 -9.68
CA ASN A 62 -9.59 -1.25 -8.49
C ASN A 62 -9.48 -1.98 -7.14
N ARG A 63 -8.86 -3.17 -7.09
CA ARG A 63 -8.70 -3.99 -5.88
C ARG A 63 -7.28 -3.92 -5.33
N THR A 64 -6.79 -2.71 -5.06
CA THR A 64 -5.39 -2.44 -4.69
C THR A 64 -4.96 -3.20 -3.43
N GLU A 65 -5.81 -3.24 -2.39
CA GLU A 65 -5.50 -3.97 -1.14
C GLU A 65 -5.39 -5.49 -1.37
N LEU A 66 -6.29 -6.07 -2.15
CA LEU A 66 -6.22 -7.49 -2.50
C LEU A 66 -4.94 -7.80 -3.28
N THR A 67 -4.60 -6.97 -4.25
CA THR A 67 -3.34 -7.05 -5.00
C THR A 67 -2.14 -7.00 -4.08
N GLY A 68 -2.12 -6.06 -3.14
CA GLY A 68 -1.04 -5.93 -2.15
C GLY A 68 -0.87 -7.20 -1.31
N LYS A 69 -1.96 -7.79 -0.82
CA LYS A 69 -1.92 -9.05 -0.07
C LYS A 69 -1.36 -10.20 -0.91
N PHE A 70 -1.78 -10.33 -2.16
CA PHE A 70 -1.22 -11.36 -3.07
C PHE A 70 0.26 -11.13 -3.34
N LEU A 71 0.70 -9.90 -3.53
CA LEU A 71 2.12 -9.58 -3.70
C LEU A 71 2.95 -9.93 -2.46
N VAL A 72 2.42 -9.71 -1.24
CA VAL A 72 3.08 -10.14 0.00
C VAL A 72 3.24 -11.65 0.04
N VAL A 73 2.20 -12.42 -0.29
CA VAL A 73 2.28 -13.88 -0.36
C VAL A 73 3.29 -14.32 -1.40
N LEU A 74 3.27 -13.71 -2.59
CA LEU A 74 4.19 -14.01 -3.68
C LEU A 74 5.65 -13.71 -3.29
N ASN A 75 5.90 -12.60 -2.58
CA ASN A 75 7.21 -12.27 -2.04
C ASN A 75 7.72 -13.32 -1.06
N VAL A 76 6.88 -13.73 -0.11
CA VAL A 76 7.25 -14.74 0.90
C VAL A 76 7.57 -16.08 0.23
N LEU A 77 6.73 -16.54 -0.67
CA LEU A 77 6.95 -17.80 -1.40
C LEU A 77 8.18 -17.71 -2.33
N GLY A 78 8.26 -16.63 -3.11
CA GLY A 78 9.34 -16.43 -4.07
C GLY A 78 10.71 -16.29 -3.40
N THR A 79 10.80 -15.52 -2.33
CA THR A 79 12.06 -15.37 -1.60
C THR A 79 12.47 -16.66 -0.85
N THR A 80 11.52 -17.36 -0.22
CA THR A 80 11.80 -18.67 0.40
C THR A 80 12.30 -19.67 -0.65
N LEU A 81 11.63 -19.77 -1.80
CA LEU A 81 12.07 -20.66 -2.88
C LEU A 81 13.41 -20.22 -3.47
N SER A 82 13.68 -18.92 -3.56
CA SER A 82 14.98 -18.38 -3.96
C SER A 82 16.10 -18.83 -3.02
N THR A 83 15.85 -18.85 -1.70
CA THR A 83 16.86 -19.33 -0.73
C THR A 83 17.12 -20.83 -0.85
N VAL A 84 16.09 -21.62 -1.19
CA VAL A 84 16.24 -23.07 -1.42
C VAL A 84 17.08 -23.36 -2.67
N LEU A 85 16.79 -22.67 -3.77
CA LEU A 85 17.44 -22.93 -5.06
C LEU A 85 18.81 -22.28 -5.21
N LEU A 86 19.02 -21.13 -4.57
CA LEU A 86 20.20 -20.28 -4.78
C LEU A 86 21.08 -20.13 -3.53
N GLY A 87 20.67 -20.76 -2.43
CA GLY A 87 21.42 -20.72 -1.17
C GLY A 87 21.63 -19.30 -0.65
N GLY A 88 22.87 -18.99 -0.25
CA GLY A 88 23.23 -17.72 0.39
C GLY A 88 22.89 -16.47 -0.42
N THR A 89 22.90 -16.53 -1.76
CA THR A 89 22.52 -15.39 -2.60
C THR A 89 21.03 -15.08 -2.54
N GLY A 90 20.19 -16.08 -2.28
CA GLY A 90 18.76 -15.94 -2.07
C GLY A 90 18.41 -15.22 -0.77
N LEU A 91 19.25 -15.33 0.29
CA LEU A 91 19.02 -14.75 1.60
C LEU A 91 18.89 -13.22 1.57
N TYR A 92 19.61 -12.54 0.68
CA TYR A 92 19.55 -11.07 0.57
C TYR A 92 18.15 -10.58 0.19
N TRP A 93 17.41 -11.34 -0.62
CA TRP A 93 16.05 -10.97 -1.02
C TRP A 93 15.04 -11.04 0.11
N VAL A 94 15.31 -11.85 1.15
CA VAL A 94 14.45 -11.95 2.34
C VAL A 94 14.36 -10.61 3.06
N PHE A 95 15.46 -9.90 3.25
CA PHE A 95 15.48 -8.60 3.92
C PHE A 95 14.74 -7.52 3.12
N VAL A 96 14.86 -7.57 1.80
CA VAL A 96 14.07 -6.69 0.91
C VAL A 96 12.58 -6.98 1.04
N ALA A 97 12.19 -8.27 0.97
CA ALA A 97 10.79 -8.67 1.10
C ALA A 97 10.18 -8.27 2.45
N ILE A 98 10.91 -8.47 3.57
CA ILE A 98 10.46 -8.07 4.91
C ILE A 98 10.07 -6.60 4.92
N SER A 99 10.92 -5.72 4.40
CA SER A 99 10.67 -4.29 4.40
C SER A 99 9.50 -3.90 3.51
N VAL A 100 9.47 -4.41 2.29
CA VAL A 100 8.47 -4.06 1.27
C VAL A 100 7.07 -4.55 1.64
N ASN A 101 6.94 -5.73 2.25
CA ASN A 101 5.66 -6.33 2.60
C ASN A 101 4.78 -5.41 3.45
N PHE A 102 5.36 -4.59 4.34
CA PHE A 102 4.60 -3.63 5.16
C PHE A 102 4.04 -2.44 4.38
N PHE A 103 4.57 -2.15 3.19
CA PHE A 103 4.09 -1.08 2.33
C PHE A 103 3.07 -1.56 1.29
N LEU A 104 3.11 -2.85 0.92
CA LEU A 104 2.21 -3.44 -0.08
C LEU A 104 0.79 -3.67 0.44
N THR A 105 0.58 -3.90 1.74
CA THR A 105 -0.74 -4.13 2.34
C THR A 105 -1.06 -3.13 3.43
N ARG A 106 -2.35 -2.84 3.62
CA ARG A 106 -2.81 -2.02 4.76
C ARG A 106 -2.79 -2.78 6.08
N SER A 107 -2.80 -4.11 6.06
CA SER A 107 -2.79 -4.94 7.27
C SER A 107 -1.37 -5.20 7.76
N ILE A 108 -0.92 -4.44 8.77
CA ILE A 108 0.38 -4.65 9.41
C ILE A 108 0.48 -6.05 9.99
N MET A 109 -0.61 -6.56 10.59
CA MET A 109 -0.65 -7.90 11.16
C MET A 109 -0.44 -8.98 10.09
N PHE A 110 -1.10 -8.84 8.93
CA PHE A 110 -0.92 -9.77 7.81
C PHE A 110 0.54 -9.81 7.32
N ALA A 111 1.17 -8.65 7.12
CA ALA A 111 2.57 -8.57 6.74
C ALA A 111 3.50 -9.16 7.82
N ALA A 112 3.26 -8.86 9.10
CA ALA A 112 4.06 -9.35 10.22
C ALA A 112 3.97 -10.89 10.37
N VAL A 113 2.77 -11.46 10.26
CA VAL A 113 2.57 -12.92 10.33
C VAL A 113 3.30 -13.62 9.19
N LEU A 114 3.16 -13.13 7.95
CA LEU A 114 3.83 -13.73 6.79
C LEU A 114 5.35 -13.56 6.84
N ASN A 115 5.86 -12.43 7.31
CA ASN A 115 7.29 -12.26 7.55
C ASN A 115 7.79 -13.21 8.64
N GLY A 116 7.03 -13.43 9.72
CA GLY A 116 7.35 -14.42 10.75
C GLY A 116 7.41 -15.85 10.20
N ILE A 117 6.42 -16.24 9.39
CA ILE A 117 6.43 -17.53 8.69
C ILE A 117 7.67 -17.66 7.81
N MET A 118 8.02 -16.64 7.03
CA MET A 118 9.19 -16.62 6.16
C MET A 118 10.50 -16.76 6.97
N LEU A 119 10.63 -16.04 8.09
CA LEU A 119 11.81 -16.12 8.97
C LEU A 119 12.01 -17.50 9.58
N LEU A 120 10.92 -18.24 9.83
CA LEU A 120 11.00 -19.63 10.31
C LEU A 120 11.22 -20.63 9.17
N ALA A 121 10.61 -20.42 8.01
CA ALA A 121 10.72 -21.31 6.87
C ALA A 121 12.13 -21.29 6.24
N VAL A 122 12.75 -20.12 6.12
CA VAL A 122 14.05 -19.97 5.47
C VAL A 122 15.14 -20.80 6.15
N PRO A 123 15.37 -20.75 7.47
CA PRO A 123 16.37 -21.61 8.12
C PRO A 123 16.07 -23.11 8.00
N TYR A 124 14.81 -23.48 7.93
CA TYR A 124 14.40 -24.88 7.82
C TYR A 124 14.64 -25.46 6.42
N PHE A 125 14.38 -24.70 5.37
CA PHE A 125 14.44 -25.19 3.98
C PHE A 125 15.71 -24.78 3.23
N SER A 126 16.45 -23.77 3.70
CA SER A 126 17.60 -23.22 2.99
C SER A 126 18.89 -23.97 3.36
N HIS A 127 19.72 -24.21 2.36
CA HIS A 127 21.09 -24.72 2.52
C HIS A 127 22.14 -23.60 2.65
N GLY A 128 21.74 -22.36 2.87
CA GLY A 128 22.65 -21.20 2.96
C GLY A 128 22.93 -20.74 4.39
N LEU A 129 22.40 -21.44 5.41
CA LEU A 129 22.57 -21.15 6.83
C LEU A 129 23.17 -22.38 7.56
N ASP A 130 24.46 -22.64 7.30
CA ASP A 130 25.11 -23.89 7.68
C ASP A 130 25.57 -23.95 9.14
N THR A 131 25.58 -22.82 9.85
CA THR A 131 26.02 -22.75 11.24
C THR A 131 24.94 -22.16 12.15
N PRO A 132 24.87 -22.59 13.43
CA PRO A 132 23.94 -22.00 14.40
C PRO A 132 24.07 -20.47 14.51
N VAL A 133 25.29 -19.95 14.39
CA VAL A 133 25.54 -18.49 14.44
C VAL A 133 24.87 -17.78 13.26
N MET A 134 24.95 -18.34 12.04
CA MET A 134 24.26 -17.77 10.87
C MET A 134 22.75 -17.78 11.07
N ILE A 135 22.19 -18.87 11.60
CA ILE A 135 20.76 -18.97 11.88
C ILE A 135 20.32 -17.89 12.88
N TRP A 136 21.02 -17.78 14.01
CA TRP A 136 20.70 -16.78 15.03
C TRP A 136 20.88 -15.35 14.52
N THR A 137 21.93 -15.09 13.73
CA THR A 137 22.14 -13.78 13.10
C THR A 137 21.01 -13.45 12.12
N PHE A 138 20.61 -14.40 11.28
CA PHE A 138 19.50 -14.22 10.35
C PHE A 138 18.19 -13.95 11.08
N LEU A 139 17.85 -14.75 12.09
CA LEU A 139 16.62 -14.58 12.87
C LEU A 139 16.60 -13.25 13.62
N SER A 140 17.70 -12.86 14.26
CA SER A 140 17.78 -11.61 15.02
C SER A 140 17.70 -10.38 14.11
N THR A 141 18.44 -10.36 13.00
CA THR A 141 18.42 -9.26 12.03
C THR A 141 17.08 -9.15 11.31
N GLY A 142 16.52 -10.28 10.90
CA GLY A 142 15.20 -10.33 10.27
C GLY A 142 14.07 -9.92 11.20
N SER A 143 14.12 -10.34 12.48
CA SER A 143 13.15 -9.94 13.50
C SER A 143 13.24 -8.45 13.81
N LEU A 144 14.46 -7.91 13.97
CA LEU A 144 14.69 -6.48 14.16
C LEU A 144 14.16 -5.67 12.97
N LEU A 145 14.48 -6.10 11.74
CA LEU A 145 14.00 -5.44 10.54
C LEU A 145 12.47 -5.48 10.42
N THR A 146 11.84 -6.61 10.77
CA THR A 146 10.39 -6.76 10.82
C THR A 146 9.77 -5.78 11.81
N LEU A 147 10.32 -5.67 13.02
CA LEU A 147 9.86 -4.74 14.04
C LEU A 147 9.99 -3.28 13.57
N LEU A 148 11.18 -2.89 13.09
CA LEU A 148 11.42 -1.52 12.62
C LEU A 148 10.52 -1.16 11.44
N SER A 149 10.36 -2.05 10.45
CA SER A 149 9.48 -1.82 9.31
C SER A 149 8.02 -1.69 9.71
N ALA A 150 7.56 -2.48 10.69
CA ALA A 150 6.21 -2.37 11.25
C ALA A 150 6.01 -1.03 11.97
N LEU A 151 6.98 -0.58 12.76
CA LEU A 151 6.92 0.71 13.48
C LEU A 151 6.90 1.88 12.49
N VAL A 152 7.78 1.88 11.49
CA VAL A 152 7.81 2.93 10.44
C VAL A 152 6.50 2.94 9.65
N SER A 153 5.98 1.77 9.28
CA SER A 153 4.69 1.68 8.58
C SER A 153 3.53 2.23 9.43
N ARG A 154 3.49 1.94 10.73
CA ARG A 154 2.50 2.52 11.66
C ARG A 154 2.63 4.03 11.74
N GLN A 155 3.84 4.54 11.92
CA GLN A 155 4.10 5.96 12.04
C GLN A 155 3.70 6.73 10.77
N ASN A 156 4.06 6.22 9.60
CA ASN A 156 3.71 6.84 8.33
C ASN A 156 2.18 6.91 8.12
N ARG A 157 1.44 5.89 8.54
CA ARG A 157 -0.03 5.89 8.47
C ARG A 157 -0.64 6.90 9.43
N SER A 158 -0.19 6.91 10.68
CA SER A 158 -0.64 7.87 11.69
C SER A 158 -0.35 9.32 11.26
N GLN A 159 0.83 9.58 10.68
CA GLN A 159 1.15 10.89 10.14
C GLN A 159 0.23 11.28 8.98
N LYS A 160 -0.07 10.34 8.06
CA LYS A 160 -1.00 10.58 6.97
C LYS A 160 -2.40 10.92 7.48
N GLU A 161 -2.95 10.10 8.39
CA GLU A 161 -4.24 10.35 9.04
C GLU A 161 -4.26 11.72 9.75
N ARG A 162 -3.16 12.07 10.43
CA ARG A 162 -3.04 13.37 11.08
C ARG A 162 -3.03 14.53 10.10
N LEU A 163 -2.35 14.40 8.96
CA LEU A 163 -2.36 15.42 7.90
C LEU A 163 -3.74 15.55 7.27
N GLU A 164 -4.44 14.44 7.03
CA GLU A 164 -5.82 14.46 6.56
C GLU A 164 -6.76 15.11 7.60
N HIS A 165 -6.50 14.91 8.89
CA HIS A 165 -7.23 15.59 9.96
C HIS A 165 -6.94 17.09 10.08
N LEU A 166 -5.74 17.54 9.70
CA LEU A 166 -5.36 18.96 9.72
C LEU A 166 -5.85 19.72 8.48
N ALA A 167 -6.21 19.00 7.41
CA ALA A 167 -6.83 19.62 6.25
C ALA A 167 -8.16 20.29 6.68
N THR A 168 -8.35 21.54 6.33
CA THR A 168 -9.58 22.29 6.61
C THR A 168 -10.58 22.21 5.48
N VAL A 169 -10.11 21.84 4.29
CA VAL A 169 -10.91 21.77 3.08
C VAL A 169 -10.97 20.36 2.52
N ASP A 170 -12.07 20.03 1.91
CA ASP A 170 -12.24 18.80 1.13
C ASP A 170 -11.42 18.89 -0.17
N PRO A 171 -10.54 17.91 -0.46
CA PRO A 171 -9.64 17.99 -1.61
C PRO A 171 -10.36 17.86 -2.96
N LEU A 172 -11.59 17.34 -2.99
CA LEU A 172 -12.36 17.17 -4.21
C LEU A 172 -13.08 18.48 -4.58
N THR A 173 -13.79 19.05 -3.62
CA THR A 173 -14.70 20.18 -3.84
C THR A 173 -14.10 21.53 -3.50
N GLY A 174 -13.02 21.58 -2.69
CA GLY A 174 -12.47 22.80 -2.14
C GLY A 174 -13.34 23.45 -1.05
N ALA A 175 -14.51 22.89 -0.74
CA ALA A 175 -15.35 23.33 0.37
C ALA A 175 -14.72 22.97 1.72
N PHE A 176 -15.12 23.63 2.78
CA PHE A 176 -14.71 23.23 4.12
C PHE A 176 -15.18 21.80 4.42
N ASN A 177 -14.29 21.03 5.02
CA ASN A 177 -14.63 19.66 5.42
C ASN A 177 -15.59 19.68 6.64
N ARG A 178 -16.19 18.52 6.94
CA ARG A 178 -17.13 18.36 8.05
C ARG A 178 -16.60 18.89 9.38
N ARG A 179 -15.32 18.70 9.66
CA ARG A 179 -14.71 19.13 10.92
C ARG A 179 -14.67 20.66 11.04
N ASN A 180 -14.29 21.35 9.96
CA ASN A 180 -14.26 22.81 9.96
C ASN A 180 -15.67 23.35 10.05
N MET A 181 -16.66 22.74 9.37
CA MET A 181 -18.07 23.06 9.49
C MET A 181 -18.56 22.93 10.95
N GLU A 182 -18.24 21.82 11.63
CA GLU A 182 -18.64 21.60 13.04
C GLU A 182 -18.01 22.67 13.96
N HIS A 183 -16.75 23.05 13.72
CA HIS A 183 -16.08 24.13 14.46
C HIS A 183 -16.74 25.49 14.24
N ASP A 184 -16.99 25.86 12.97
CA ASP A 184 -17.58 27.15 12.62
C ASP A 184 -19.03 27.26 13.13
N LEU A 185 -19.77 26.15 13.05
CA LEU A 185 -21.12 26.09 13.64
C LEU A 185 -21.09 26.30 15.16
N GLN A 186 -20.16 25.67 15.85
CA GLN A 186 -20.00 25.87 17.30
C GLN A 186 -19.68 27.32 17.62
N MET A 187 -18.74 27.92 16.91
CA MET A 187 -18.38 29.34 17.08
C MET A 187 -19.57 30.27 16.84
N ALA A 188 -20.36 30.02 15.77
CA ALA A 188 -21.56 30.82 15.48
C ALA A 188 -22.62 30.69 16.59
N VAL A 189 -22.84 29.49 17.11
CA VAL A 189 -23.78 29.27 18.24
C VAL A 189 -23.31 30.02 19.52
N GLU A 190 -22.02 29.97 19.83
CA GLU A 190 -21.46 30.70 20.97
C GLU A 190 -21.55 32.22 20.77
N GLU A 191 -21.35 32.72 19.56
CA GLU A 191 -21.49 34.14 19.24
C GLU A 191 -22.96 34.61 19.36
N PHE A 192 -23.90 33.81 18.86
CA PHE A 192 -25.32 34.06 19.07
C PHE A 192 -25.65 34.12 20.57
N GLY A 193 -25.10 33.21 21.39
CA GLY A 193 -25.29 33.21 22.83
C GLY A 193 -24.82 34.51 23.49
N ARG A 194 -23.71 35.07 23.03
CA ARG A 194 -23.09 36.29 23.58
C ARG A 194 -23.75 37.57 23.06
N ASN A 195 -23.89 37.67 21.74
CA ASN A 195 -24.19 38.95 21.07
C ASN A 195 -25.59 38.98 20.48
N ARG A 196 -26.33 37.85 20.50
CA ARG A 196 -27.65 37.70 19.83
C ARG A 196 -27.64 38.03 18.36
N THR A 197 -26.47 37.86 17.69
CA THR A 197 -26.34 38.04 16.25
C THR A 197 -27.19 37.01 15.52
N PRO A 198 -28.18 37.40 14.66
CA PRO A 198 -28.98 36.43 13.93
C PRO A 198 -28.13 35.54 13.07
N MET A 199 -28.40 34.24 13.10
CA MET A 199 -27.73 33.23 12.23
C MET A 199 -28.77 32.37 11.54
N ALA A 200 -28.43 31.83 10.38
CA ALA A 200 -29.21 30.84 9.66
C ALA A 200 -28.32 29.69 9.25
N LEU A 201 -28.83 28.48 9.35
CA LEU A 201 -28.16 27.27 8.85
C LEU A 201 -28.95 26.75 7.64
N LEU A 202 -28.26 26.58 6.52
CA LEU A 202 -28.82 25.97 5.32
C LEU A 202 -28.22 24.58 5.18
N LEU A 203 -29.06 23.57 5.09
CA LEU A 203 -28.65 22.18 4.85
C LEU A 203 -29.12 21.77 3.46
N PHE A 204 -28.19 21.34 2.63
CA PHE A 204 -28.47 20.86 1.28
C PHE A 204 -28.21 19.36 1.20
N ASP A 205 -29.05 18.66 0.46
CA ASP A 205 -28.86 17.27 0.08
C ASP A 205 -29.02 17.11 -1.43
N LEU A 206 -28.23 16.22 -2.04
CA LEU A 206 -28.25 15.97 -3.48
C LEU A 206 -29.08 14.72 -3.79
N ASP A 207 -30.33 14.90 -4.13
CA ASP A 207 -31.24 13.84 -4.59
C ASP A 207 -31.26 13.72 -6.12
N PRO A 208 -31.08 12.57 -6.70
CA PRO A 208 -30.64 11.25 -6.20
C PRO A 208 -29.17 10.95 -6.56
N PHE A 209 -28.25 11.45 -5.79
CA PHE A 209 -26.78 11.32 -6.05
C PHE A 209 -26.34 9.88 -6.32
N LYS A 210 -26.92 8.91 -5.59
CA LYS A 210 -26.63 7.49 -5.81
C LYS A 210 -27.02 7.03 -7.21
N VAL A 211 -28.18 7.44 -7.70
CA VAL A 211 -28.67 7.09 -9.06
C VAL A 211 -27.77 7.70 -10.13
N MET A 212 -27.25 8.89 -9.89
CA MET A 212 -26.31 9.54 -10.80
C MET A 212 -25.00 8.73 -10.89
N ASN A 213 -24.45 8.30 -9.74
CA ASN A 213 -23.27 7.45 -9.70
C ASN A 213 -23.48 6.09 -10.37
N ASP A 214 -24.65 5.46 -10.13
CA ASP A 214 -24.99 4.15 -10.70
C ASP A 214 -25.18 4.21 -12.23
N ARG A 215 -25.70 5.34 -12.76
CA ARG A 215 -25.91 5.52 -14.21
C ARG A 215 -24.70 6.03 -14.98
N HIS A 216 -23.92 6.93 -14.38
CA HIS A 216 -22.89 7.69 -15.10
C HIS A 216 -21.48 7.45 -14.59
N GLY A 217 -21.35 6.62 -13.55
CA GLY A 217 -20.07 6.32 -12.89
C GLY A 217 -19.66 7.36 -11.86
N HIS A 218 -18.74 6.97 -10.98
CA HIS A 218 -18.26 7.82 -9.88
C HIS A 218 -17.60 9.11 -10.35
N ASP A 219 -16.89 9.11 -11.50
CA ASP A 219 -16.21 10.29 -12.02
C ASP A 219 -17.21 11.44 -12.32
N ARG A 220 -18.39 11.09 -12.86
CA ARG A 220 -19.46 12.07 -13.10
C ARG A 220 -20.12 12.55 -11.81
N GLY A 221 -20.22 11.67 -10.80
CA GLY A 221 -20.68 12.07 -9.47
C GLY A 221 -19.73 13.06 -8.81
N GLU A 222 -18.42 12.83 -8.91
CA GLU A 222 -17.40 13.76 -8.41
C GLU A 222 -17.48 15.13 -9.12
N GLU A 223 -17.61 15.15 -10.45
CA GLU A 223 -17.82 16.40 -11.19
C GLU A 223 -19.07 17.17 -10.72
N GLY A 224 -20.18 16.45 -10.47
CA GLY A 224 -21.42 17.03 -9.93
C GLY A 224 -21.23 17.65 -8.55
N LEU A 225 -20.48 16.99 -7.64
CA LEU A 225 -20.15 17.54 -6.33
C LEU A 225 -19.30 18.80 -6.42
N VAL A 226 -18.30 18.83 -7.31
CA VAL A 226 -17.46 20.01 -7.54
C VAL A 226 -18.28 21.19 -8.07
N GLN A 227 -19.19 20.94 -9.04
CA GLN A 227 -20.06 21.98 -9.57
C GLN A 227 -21.02 22.50 -8.50
N PHE A 228 -21.62 21.61 -7.70
CA PHE A 228 -22.52 22.01 -6.61
C PHE A 228 -21.79 22.87 -5.58
N ALA A 229 -20.58 22.46 -5.13
CA ALA A 229 -19.80 23.23 -4.17
C ALA A 229 -19.36 24.61 -4.69
N ALA A 230 -19.27 24.79 -6.01
CA ALA A 230 -18.95 26.07 -6.62
C ALA A 230 -20.18 27.03 -6.71
N LEU A 231 -21.40 26.51 -6.52
CA LEU A 231 -22.63 27.29 -6.55
C LEU A 231 -23.09 27.76 -5.17
N VAL A 232 -22.60 27.12 -4.09
CA VAL A 232 -22.96 27.37 -2.69
C VAL A 232 -21.84 28.12 -1.98
#